data_55b41109bfd9744bfcb8018120c1a3b6
#
_entry.id   55b41109bfd9744bfcb8018120c1a3b6
#
_cell.length_a   1.000
_cell.length_b   1.000
_cell.length_c   1.000
_cell.angle_alpha   90.00
_cell.angle_beta   90.00
_cell.angle_gamma   90.00
#
_symmetry.space_group_name_H-M   'P 1'
#
loop_
_entity.id
_entity.type
_entity.pdbx_description
1 polymer ?
#
loop_
_entity_poly.entity_id
_entity_poly.type
_entity_poly.pdbx_seq_one_letter_code
_entity_poly.pdbx_strand_id
1 'polypeptide(L)'
;AFVVGIGAGPSFFSSMRSGGKALGAVILTLLCAAAVTVAVARAVGLSGPLLSGIYAGALTNTPALAAASQIWNSDLPTVGYSVTYLFGVLGMLIGTMVAVKTTAPAGASAELSSPQAPQLDTATVRIEVEGLPDLQTLSERYDHHIIFSRIMRGDRPGHPGVVDLATDSAVPVPGDIVTVIGDVDRIAQFVQDVGHLSSVALTLDRSSLDYRRIAVSNPKVCGIPIGELRLPRRFGATATRIRRGDVDVLATDDLTLQIGDRVRVVAPPSKLKDVARFFGDSEKGAQAFSLTAIALGLALGVLVGLLTFPLPGGGQFALGMAGGPLIVGLVLGRIGRTGSVLWSLPASAAATLNHLGMMLFLAYAGSNSGSALAEIGRAHV
;
A
#
# COMPACT_ATOMS: atom_id res chain seq x y z
N ALA A 1 -8.04 -1.50 13.31
CA ALA A 1 -6.78 -2.25 13.44
C ALA A 1 -6.69 -3.41 12.44
N PHE A 2 -7.59 -4.42 12.48
CA PHE A 2 -7.53 -5.61 11.61
C PHE A 2 -7.56 -5.28 10.10
N VAL A 3 -8.50 -4.41 9.67
CA VAL A 3 -8.63 -3.98 8.26
C VAL A 3 -7.39 -3.23 7.77
N VAL A 4 -6.80 -2.38 8.62
CA VAL A 4 -5.54 -1.70 8.34
C VAL A 4 -4.41 -2.72 8.17
N GLY A 5 -4.35 -3.73 9.05
CA GLY A 5 -3.38 -4.82 8.97
C GLY A 5 -3.49 -5.59 7.65
N ILE A 6 -4.70 -6.00 7.24
CA ILE A 6 -4.91 -6.71 5.97
C ILE A 6 -4.43 -5.86 4.78
N GLY A 7 -4.78 -4.58 4.73
CA GLY A 7 -4.40 -3.69 3.64
C GLY A 7 -2.88 -3.47 3.54
N ALA A 8 -2.20 -3.31 4.67
CA ALA A 8 -0.76 -3.09 4.75
C ALA A 8 0.09 -4.37 4.61
N GLY A 9 -0.49 -5.55 4.92
CA GLY A 9 0.21 -6.83 5.00
C GLY A 9 1.11 -7.17 3.80
N PRO A 10 0.65 -7.04 2.55
CA PRO A 10 1.44 -7.37 1.36
C PRO A 10 2.75 -6.59 1.25
N SER A 11 2.73 -5.29 1.56
CA SER A 11 3.89 -4.39 1.42
C SER A 11 4.69 -4.21 2.70
N PHE A 12 4.11 -4.49 3.87
CA PHE A 12 4.74 -4.22 5.17
C PHE A 12 6.10 -4.92 5.33
N PHE A 13 6.17 -6.22 5.04
CA PHE A 13 7.40 -6.99 5.24
C PHE A 13 8.48 -6.68 4.21
N SER A 14 8.10 -6.33 2.98
CA SER A 14 9.05 -5.88 1.95
C SER A 14 9.62 -4.51 2.29
N SER A 15 8.77 -3.56 2.67
CA SER A 15 9.18 -2.22 3.10
C SER A 15 10.07 -2.26 4.35
N MET A 16 9.86 -3.21 5.25
CA MET A 16 10.69 -3.42 6.44
C MET A 16 12.12 -3.88 6.07
N ARG A 17 12.27 -4.68 5.01
CA ARG A 17 13.58 -5.13 4.52
C ARG A 17 14.35 -4.02 3.80
N SER A 18 13.69 -3.23 2.97
CA SER A 18 14.32 -2.15 2.19
C SER A 18 14.53 -0.87 3.02
N GLY A 19 13.64 -0.61 3.98
CA GLY A 19 13.59 0.62 4.80
C GLY A 19 14.25 0.51 6.19
N GLY A 20 15.13 -0.45 6.46
CA GLY A 20 15.65 -0.72 7.80
C GLY A 20 16.27 0.49 8.53
N LYS A 21 16.97 1.38 7.79
CA LYS A 21 17.52 2.62 8.37
C LYS A 21 16.41 3.62 8.76
N ALA A 22 15.41 3.78 7.91
CA ALA A 22 14.26 4.66 8.19
C ALA A 22 13.44 4.12 9.36
N LEU A 23 13.19 2.80 9.42
CA LEU A 23 12.53 2.15 10.54
C LEU A 23 13.29 2.35 11.85
N GLY A 24 14.62 2.19 11.84
CA GLY A 24 15.48 2.45 13.00
C GLY A 24 15.38 3.90 13.48
N ALA A 25 15.37 4.87 12.56
CA ALA A 25 15.19 6.29 12.89
C ALA A 25 13.82 6.55 13.53
N VAL A 26 12.75 5.97 13.00
CA VAL A 26 11.39 6.11 13.57
C VAL A 26 11.33 5.52 14.98
N ILE A 27 11.86 4.31 15.19
CA ILE A 27 11.90 3.67 16.51
C ILE A 27 12.68 4.55 17.50
N LEU A 28 13.85 5.04 17.12
CA LEU A 28 14.65 5.91 17.99
C LEU A 28 13.89 7.20 18.35
N THR A 29 13.24 7.82 17.37
CA THR A 29 12.43 9.04 17.60
C THR A 29 11.30 8.77 18.60
N LEU A 30 10.57 7.65 18.46
CA LEU A 30 9.50 7.27 19.38
C LEU A 30 10.03 7.00 20.79
N LEU A 31 11.18 6.32 20.93
CA LEU A 31 11.80 6.08 22.23
C LEU A 31 12.29 7.39 22.89
N CYS A 32 12.89 8.29 22.13
CA CYS A 32 13.26 9.62 22.62
C CYS A 32 12.04 10.41 23.07
N ALA A 33 10.96 10.43 22.30
CA ALA A 33 9.71 11.09 22.64
C ALA A 33 9.12 10.49 23.93
N ALA A 34 9.12 9.17 24.09
CA ALA A 34 8.67 8.49 25.30
C ALA A 34 9.53 8.90 26.51
N ALA A 35 10.87 8.90 26.37
CA ALA A 35 11.77 9.29 27.45
C ALA A 35 11.55 10.74 27.91
N VAL A 36 11.39 11.68 26.95
CA VAL A 36 11.09 13.07 27.25
C VAL A 36 9.74 13.19 27.97
N THR A 37 8.71 12.49 27.49
CA THR A 37 7.37 12.52 28.10
C THR A 37 7.41 11.98 29.54
N VAL A 38 8.14 10.89 29.79
CA VAL A 38 8.33 10.35 31.17
C VAL A 38 9.09 11.33 32.06
N ALA A 39 10.14 11.96 31.54
CA ALA A 39 10.94 12.93 32.30
C ALA A 39 10.08 14.14 32.74
N VAL A 40 9.33 14.71 31.80
CA VAL A 40 8.43 15.85 32.04
C VAL A 40 7.33 15.46 33.02
N ALA A 41 6.70 14.29 32.84
CA ALA A 41 5.64 13.82 33.73
C ALA A 41 6.10 13.63 35.19
N ARG A 42 7.30 13.09 35.38
CA ARG A 42 7.91 12.97 36.70
C ARG A 42 8.17 14.32 37.35
N ALA A 43 8.64 15.30 36.56
CA ALA A 43 8.89 16.65 37.04
C ALA A 43 7.60 17.39 37.47
N VAL A 44 6.48 17.13 36.80
CA VAL A 44 5.18 17.75 37.05
C VAL A 44 4.31 16.91 37.98
N GLY A 45 4.71 15.69 38.34
CA GLY A 45 3.96 14.80 39.24
C GLY A 45 2.73 14.13 38.59
N LEU A 46 2.74 13.89 37.28
CA LEU A 46 1.62 13.24 36.58
C LEU A 46 1.58 11.75 36.88
N SER A 47 0.36 11.20 36.98
CA SER A 47 0.15 9.76 37.19
C SER A 47 0.46 8.95 35.90
N GLY A 48 0.91 7.69 36.07
CA GLY A 48 1.24 6.80 34.97
C GLY A 48 0.09 6.59 33.96
N PRO A 49 -1.15 6.35 34.41
CA PRO A 49 -2.30 6.25 33.54
C PRO A 49 -2.52 7.50 32.67
N LEU A 50 -2.52 8.68 33.25
CA LEU A 50 -2.69 9.95 32.54
C LEU A 50 -1.55 10.18 31.54
N LEU A 51 -0.31 9.91 31.94
CA LEU A 51 0.87 10.00 31.09
C LEU A 51 0.78 9.14 29.84
N SER A 52 0.34 7.88 30.01
CA SER A 52 0.20 6.95 28.87
C SER A 52 -0.82 7.47 27.82
N GLY A 53 -1.89 8.10 28.30
CA GLY A 53 -2.88 8.76 27.44
C GLY A 53 -2.32 9.99 26.75
N ILE A 54 -1.60 10.86 27.47
CA ILE A 54 -0.92 12.04 26.91
C ILE A 54 0.03 11.65 25.78
N TYR A 55 0.84 10.62 25.99
CA TYR A 55 1.76 10.12 24.97
C TYR A 55 1.03 9.57 23.75
N ALA A 56 0.01 8.72 23.96
CA ALA A 56 -0.80 8.17 22.88
C ALA A 56 -1.54 9.26 22.07
N GLY A 57 -2.06 10.30 22.77
CA GLY A 57 -2.77 11.41 22.15
C GLY A 57 -1.85 12.32 21.33
N ALA A 58 -0.70 12.67 21.86
CA ALA A 58 0.31 13.47 21.16
C ALA A 58 0.79 12.79 19.87
N LEU A 59 0.88 11.46 19.86
CA LEU A 59 1.21 10.66 18.69
C LEU A 59 -0.02 10.30 17.82
N THR A 60 -1.22 10.75 18.18
CA THR A 60 -2.48 10.38 17.51
C THR A 60 -2.67 8.85 17.37
N ASN A 61 -2.15 8.09 18.34
CA ASN A 61 -2.09 6.64 18.31
C ASN A 61 -3.23 6.00 19.11
N THR A 62 -4.37 5.77 18.43
CA THR A 62 -5.55 5.14 19.05
C THR A 62 -5.33 3.69 19.52
N PRO A 63 -4.56 2.83 18.83
CA PRO A 63 -4.19 1.52 19.34
C PRO A 63 -3.42 1.59 20.68
N ALA A 64 -2.51 2.55 20.81
CA ALA A 64 -1.77 2.74 22.06
C ALA A 64 -2.68 3.18 23.23
N LEU A 65 -3.66 4.05 22.95
CA LEU A 65 -4.68 4.41 23.94
C LEU A 65 -5.47 3.18 24.41
N ALA A 66 -5.96 2.36 23.47
CA ALA A 66 -6.72 1.17 23.81
C ALA A 66 -5.91 0.19 24.69
N ALA A 67 -4.62 0.01 24.38
CA ALA A 67 -3.71 -0.79 25.20
C ALA A 67 -3.49 -0.18 26.59
N ALA A 68 -3.27 1.13 26.67
CA ALA A 68 -3.09 1.84 27.93
C ALA A 68 -4.32 1.74 28.84
N SER A 69 -5.53 2.00 28.32
CA SER A 69 -6.77 1.89 29.08
C SER A 69 -7.02 0.48 29.59
N GLN A 70 -6.66 -0.54 28.83
CA GLN A 70 -6.77 -1.94 29.22
C GLN A 70 -5.77 -2.31 30.33
N ILE A 71 -4.50 -1.89 30.21
CA ILE A 71 -3.43 -2.21 31.16
C ILE A 71 -3.72 -1.54 32.53
N TRP A 72 -4.12 -0.28 32.49
CA TRP A 72 -4.38 0.48 33.71
C TRP A 72 -5.77 0.24 34.28
N ASN A 73 -6.69 -0.41 33.56
CA ASN A 73 -8.10 -0.59 33.92
C ASN A 73 -8.73 0.71 34.44
N SER A 74 -8.52 1.81 33.70
CA SER A 74 -8.87 3.17 34.13
C SER A 74 -9.20 4.03 32.90
N ASP A 75 -10.04 5.05 33.06
CA ASP A 75 -10.38 6.02 32.00
C ASP A 75 -9.40 7.19 31.91
N LEU A 76 -8.48 7.32 32.87
CA LEU A 76 -7.47 8.39 32.88
C LEU A 76 -6.62 8.46 31.60
N PRO A 77 -6.20 7.34 30.96
CA PRO A 77 -5.54 7.40 29.65
C PRO A 77 -6.41 8.09 28.61
N THR A 78 -7.73 7.87 28.62
CA THR A 78 -8.65 8.48 27.66
C THR A 78 -8.73 10.00 27.84
N VAL A 79 -8.71 10.48 29.10
CA VAL A 79 -8.66 11.91 29.41
C VAL A 79 -7.37 12.54 28.88
N GLY A 80 -6.21 11.96 29.19
CA GLY A 80 -4.92 12.45 28.71
C GLY A 80 -4.84 12.46 27.17
N TYR A 81 -5.33 11.42 26.52
CA TYR A 81 -5.43 11.31 25.07
C TYR A 81 -6.27 12.45 24.47
N SER A 82 -7.46 12.69 24.97
CA SER A 82 -8.38 13.66 24.42
C SER A 82 -7.85 15.08 24.48
N VAL A 83 -7.15 15.42 25.56
CA VAL A 83 -6.51 16.73 25.72
C VAL A 83 -5.37 16.92 24.71
N THR A 84 -4.53 15.90 24.51
CA THR A 84 -3.32 16.03 23.70
C THR A 84 -3.51 15.68 22.22
N TYR A 85 -4.56 14.97 21.86
CA TYR A 85 -4.86 14.57 20.48
C TYR A 85 -4.94 15.75 19.51
N LEU A 86 -5.66 16.84 19.90
CA LEU A 86 -5.78 18.03 19.08
C LEU A 86 -4.40 18.68 18.82
N PHE A 87 -3.57 18.77 19.86
CA PHE A 87 -2.21 19.30 19.74
C PHE A 87 -1.32 18.39 18.89
N GLY A 88 -1.48 17.06 18.98
CA GLY A 88 -0.81 16.08 18.13
C GLY A 88 -1.14 16.28 16.65
N VAL A 89 -2.42 16.43 16.33
CA VAL A 89 -2.87 16.68 14.95
C VAL A 89 -2.33 18.01 14.41
N LEU A 90 -2.46 19.09 15.18
CA LEU A 90 -1.95 20.42 14.79
C LEU A 90 -0.42 20.41 14.63
N GLY A 91 0.29 19.78 15.55
CA GLY A 91 1.75 19.63 15.49
C GLY A 91 2.20 18.87 14.25
N MET A 92 1.49 17.81 13.88
CA MET A 92 1.77 17.03 12.68
C MET A 92 1.54 17.86 11.42
N LEU A 93 0.44 18.61 11.34
CA LEU A 93 0.14 19.50 10.21
C LEU A 93 1.21 20.59 10.06
N ILE A 94 1.57 21.26 11.16
CA ILE A 94 2.61 22.28 11.17
C ILE A 94 3.96 21.68 10.79
N GLY A 95 4.32 20.53 11.37
CA GLY A 95 5.56 19.83 11.08
C GLY A 95 5.66 19.44 9.61
N THR A 96 4.59 18.92 9.02
CA THR A 96 4.52 18.59 7.59
C THR A 96 4.68 19.85 6.72
N MET A 97 4.01 20.95 7.08
CA MET A 97 4.11 22.22 6.35
C MET A 97 5.54 22.79 6.40
N VAL A 98 6.20 22.72 7.54
CA VAL A 98 7.61 23.14 7.71
C VAL A 98 8.52 22.22 6.90
N ALA A 99 8.35 20.90 6.99
CA ALA A 99 9.15 19.92 6.25
C ALA A 99 9.06 20.15 4.73
N VAL A 100 7.85 20.34 4.20
CA VAL A 100 7.66 20.64 2.76
C VAL A 100 8.37 21.93 2.36
N LYS A 101 8.27 23.00 3.17
CA LYS A 101 8.95 24.27 2.86
C LYS A 101 10.48 24.18 2.91
N THR A 102 11.03 23.37 3.80
CA THR A 102 12.49 23.26 3.99
C THR A 102 13.15 22.26 3.06
N THR A 103 12.39 21.23 2.59
CA THR A 103 12.95 20.13 1.78
C THR A 103 12.62 20.28 0.29
N ALA A 104 11.67 21.16 -0.09
CA ALA A 104 11.36 21.40 -1.49
C ALA A 104 12.57 22.07 -2.19
N PRO A 105 13.05 21.51 -3.33
CA PRO A 105 14.08 22.18 -4.12
C PRO A 105 13.58 23.56 -4.55
N ALA A 106 14.45 24.57 -4.48
CA ALA A 106 14.14 25.92 -4.93
C ALA A 106 13.79 25.89 -6.43
N GLY A 107 12.50 26.03 -6.76
CA GLY A 107 11.99 25.98 -8.14
C GLY A 107 10.81 25.02 -8.35
N ALA A 108 10.50 24.15 -7.41
CA ALA A 108 9.26 23.40 -7.46
C ALA A 108 8.10 24.32 -7.09
N SER A 109 7.50 24.96 -8.10
CA SER A 109 6.20 25.63 -7.96
C SER A 109 5.23 24.62 -7.37
N ALA A 110 4.72 24.92 -6.18
CA ALA A 110 3.85 24.06 -5.41
C ALA A 110 2.52 23.84 -6.15
N GLU A 111 2.48 22.92 -7.06
CA GLU A 111 1.28 22.14 -7.20
C GLU A 111 1.22 21.27 -5.94
N LEU A 112 0.34 21.62 -5.01
CA LEU A 112 -0.09 20.81 -3.89
C LEU A 112 -0.83 19.58 -4.43
N SER A 113 -0.11 18.79 -5.20
CA SER A 113 -0.52 17.43 -5.55
C SER A 113 -0.28 16.61 -4.28
N SER A 114 -1.31 15.95 -3.80
CA SER A 114 -1.23 14.81 -2.86
C SER A 114 0.02 14.01 -3.16
N PRO A 115 0.70 13.34 -2.16
CA PRO A 115 1.85 12.52 -2.45
C PRO A 115 1.46 11.61 -3.60
N GLN A 116 1.87 12.01 -4.80
CA GLN A 116 1.56 11.29 -6.00
C GLN A 116 2.25 9.95 -5.84
N ALA A 117 1.44 8.90 -5.77
CA ALA A 117 1.94 7.58 -6.12
C ALA A 117 2.80 7.74 -7.37
N PRO A 118 3.95 7.06 -7.47
CA PRO A 118 4.87 7.22 -8.59
C PRO A 118 4.06 7.27 -9.87
N GLN A 119 4.16 8.39 -10.60
CA GLN A 119 3.38 8.57 -11.82
C GLN A 119 3.91 7.58 -12.84
N LEU A 120 3.14 6.51 -13.03
CA LEU A 120 3.44 5.56 -14.07
C LEU A 120 3.16 6.19 -15.42
N ASP A 121 4.18 6.29 -16.24
CA ASP A 121 4.08 6.77 -17.61
C ASP A 121 4.22 5.61 -18.61
N THR A 122 4.02 5.90 -19.87
CA THR A 122 4.20 4.97 -20.99
C THR A 122 4.95 5.68 -22.09
N ALA A 123 6.11 5.16 -22.43
CA ALA A 123 6.92 5.67 -23.52
C ALA A 123 7.11 4.61 -24.59
N THR A 124 7.32 5.07 -25.82
CA THR A 124 7.75 4.22 -26.93
C THR A 124 9.18 4.60 -27.27
N VAL A 125 10.09 3.63 -27.23
CA VAL A 125 11.53 3.84 -27.32
C VAL A 125 12.07 3.06 -28.52
N ARG A 126 12.86 3.71 -29.37
CA ARG A 126 13.63 3.06 -30.42
C ARG A 126 14.97 2.63 -29.87
N ILE A 127 15.28 1.37 -30.07
CA ILE A 127 16.55 0.76 -29.63
C ILE A 127 17.65 1.08 -30.63
N GLU A 128 18.79 1.54 -30.12
CA GLU A 128 19.99 1.86 -30.91
C GLU A 128 21.22 1.05 -30.50
N VAL A 129 21.21 0.55 -29.26
CA VAL A 129 22.34 -0.19 -28.67
C VAL A 129 22.27 -1.66 -29.06
N GLU A 130 23.42 -2.23 -29.46
CA GLU A 130 23.60 -3.65 -29.73
C GLU A 130 23.88 -4.44 -28.45
N GLY A 131 23.57 -5.74 -28.47
CA GLY A 131 23.96 -6.68 -27.40
C GLY A 131 23.16 -6.50 -26.11
N LEU A 132 21.95 -5.93 -26.17
CA LEU A 132 21.05 -5.85 -25.04
C LEU A 132 20.63 -7.27 -24.59
N PRO A 133 20.44 -7.50 -23.30
CA PRO A 133 19.88 -8.74 -22.77
C PRO A 133 18.37 -8.83 -23.10
N ASP A 134 17.75 -9.93 -22.71
CA ASP A 134 16.29 -10.07 -22.82
C ASP A 134 15.54 -9.04 -21.95
N LEU A 135 14.25 -8.86 -22.24
CA LEU A 135 13.42 -7.84 -21.59
C LEU A 135 13.24 -8.10 -20.08
N GLN A 136 13.31 -9.37 -19.65
CA GLN A 136 13.27 -9.70 -18.23
C GLN A 136 14.52 -9.17 -17.52
N THR A 137 15.70 -9.50 -18.01
CA THR A 137 16.98 -9.02 -17.48
C THR A 137 17.08 -7.49 -17.53
N LEU A 138 16.52 -6.86 -18.58
CA LEU A 138 16.40 -5.40 -18.64
C LEU A 138 15.49 -4.87 -17.52
N SER A 139 14.33 -5.46 -17.28
CA SER A 139 13.44 -5.05 -16.19
C SER A 139 14.13 -5.18 -14.82
N GLU A 140 14.86 -6.29 -14.60
CA GLU A 140 15.65 -6.52 -13.38
C GLU A 140 16.75 -5.46 -13.17
N ARG A 141 17.42 -5.02 -14.24
CA ARG A 141 18.45 -3.95 -14.20
C ARG A 141 17.90 -2.62 -13.69
N TYR A 142 16.62 -2.36 -13.91
CA TYR A 142 15.92 -1.17 -13.40
C TYR A 142 15.07 -1.47 -12.16
N ASP A 143 15.48 -2.46 -11.35
CA ASP A 143 14.83 -2.84 -10.08
C ASP A 143 13.32 -3.17 -10.23
N HIS A 144 12.90 -3.71 -11.38
CA HIS A 144 11.50 -3.96 -11.74
C HIS A 144 10.60 -2.71 -11.72
N HIS A 145 11.18 -1.50 -11.85
CA HIS A 145 10.44 -0.24 -11.97
C HIS A 145 10.00 0.08 -13.41
N ILE A 146 10.33 -0.78 -14.36
CA ILE A 146 9.84 -0.73 -15.73
C ILE A 146 9.39 -2.12 -16.19
N ILE A 147 8.35 -2.15 -17.02
CA ILE A 147 7.89 -3.36 -17.73
C ILE A 147 7.65 -3.03 -19.21
N PHE A 148 7.65 -4.06 -20.03
CA PHE A 148 7.46 -3.94 -21.46
C PHE A 148 6.10 -4.53 -21.88
N SER A 149 5.45 -3.94 -22.88
CA SER A 149 4.14 -4.42 -23.33
C SER A 149 4.08 -4.78 -24.81
N ARG A 150 4.75 -4.02 -25.65
CA ARG A 150 4.79 -4.23 -27.10
C ARG A 150 6.21 -4.10 -27.60
N ILE A 151 6.52 -4.87 -28.64
CA ILE A 151 7.75 -4.74 -29.43
C ILE A 151 7.37 -4.71 -30.90
N MET A 152 7.87 -3.73 -31.65
CA MET A 152 7.76 -3.69 -33.10
C MET A 152 9.11 -4.00 -33.70
N ARG A 153 9.17 -5.04 -34.50
CA ARG A 153 10.37 -5.51 -35.22
C ARG A 153 10.31 -5.16 -36.67
N GLY A 154 11.47 -4.88 -37.22
CA GLY A 154 11.62 -4.71 -38.67
C GLY A 154 11.05 -3.39 -39.22
N ASP A 155 11.00 -2.32 -38.40
CA ASP A 155 10.65 -0.98 -38.89
C ASP A 155 11.76 -0.44 -39.80
N ARG A 156 11.70 -0.83 -41.07
CA ARG A 156 12.59 -0.33 -42.13
C ARG A 156 11.76 0.43 -43.15
N PRO A 157 12.34 1.45 -43.83
CA PRO A 157 11.64 2.15 -44.92
C PRO A 157 11.06 1.18 -45.96
N GLY A 158 9.72 1.18 -46.11
CA GLY A 158 9.01 0.30 -47.04
C GLY A 158 8.56 -1.05 -46.47
N HIS A 159 8.92 -1.40 -45.25
CA HIS A 159 8.44 -2.61 -44.54
C HIS A 159 7.81 -2.20 -43.20
N PRO A 160 6.47 -2.16 -43.09
CA PRO A 160 5.82 -1.88 -41.82
C PRO A 160 6.23 -2.95 -40.80
N GLY A 161 6.70 -2.51 -39.66
CA GLY A 161 7.12 -3.40 -38.58
C GLY A 161 5.96 -4.25 -38.04
N VAL A 162 6.24 -5.48 -37.70
CA VAL A 162 5.26 -6.36 -37.03
C VAL A 162 5.24 -6.04 -35.52
N VAL A 163 4.05 -5.70 -35.03
CA VAL A 163 3.85 -5.42 -33.59
C VAL A 163 3.44 -6.70 -32.88
N ASP A 164 4.31 -7.14 -31.98
CA ASP A 164 4.10 -8.32 -31.13
C ASP A 164 4.05 -7.95 -29.65
N LEU A 165 3.59 -8.90 -28.82
CA LEU A 165 3.70 -8.79 -27.38
C LEU A 165 5.17 -8.82 -26.97
N ALA A 166 5.59 -7.87 -26.14
CA ALA A 166 6.90 -7.87 -25.51
C ALA A 166 6.93 -8.97 -24.43
N THR A 167 7.44 -10.15 -24.79
CA THR A 167 7.62 -11.27 -23.87
C THR A 167 8.95 -11.14 -23.13
N ASP A 168 9.04 -11.69 -21.92
CA ASP A 168 10.22 -11.61 -21.06
C ASP A 168 11.50 -12.12 -21.75
N SER A 169 11.38 -13.17 -22.58
CA SER A 169 12.48 -13.76 -23.35
C SER A 169 12.81 -13.04 -24.66
N ALA A 170 12.11 -11.94 -24.99
CA ALA A 170 12.40 -11.20 -26.19
C ALA A 170 13.71 -10.41 -26.03
N VAL A 171 14.64 -10.58 -26.96
CA VAL A 171 15.88 -9.81 -27.03
C VAL A 171 15.67 -8.68 -28.05
N PRO A 172 15.69 -7.40 -27.60
CA PRO A 172 15.58 -6.27 -28.50
C PRO A 172 16.88 -6.07 -29.29
N VAL A 173 16.75 -5.67 -30.55
CA VAL A 173 17.89 -5.40 -31.43
C VAL A 173 17.79 -3.95 -31.97
N PRO A 174 18.92 -3.36 -32.43
CA PRO A 174 18.89 -2.02 -33.02
C PRO A 174 17.85 -1.88 -34.14
N GLY A 175 17.06 -0.83 -34.07
CA GLY A 175 15.93 -0.57 -34.97
C GLY A 175 14.58 -1.07 -34.45
N ASP A 176 14.54 -1.94 -33.46
CA ASP A 176 13.29 -2.32 -32.80
C ASP A 176 12.70 -1.13 -32.03
N ILE A 177 11.37 -1.12 -31.92
CA ILE A 177 10.66 -0.12 -31.12
C ILE A 177 9.91 -0.85 -30.01
N VAL A 178 10.15 -0.46 -28.77
CA VAL A 178 9.53 -1.08 -27.57
C VAL A 178 8.64 -0.10 -26.84
N THR A 179 7.50 -0.58 -26.33
CA THR A 179 6.68 0.20 -25.40
C THR A 179 7.04 -0.18 -23.96
N VAL A 180 7.56 0.78 -23.22
CA VAL A 180 7.94 0.68 -21.81
C VAL A 180 6.91 1.40 -20.94
N ILE A 181 6.58 0.82 -19.79
CA ILE A 181 5.69 1.37 -18.76
C ILE A 181 6.44 1.33 -17.45
N GLY A 182 6.42 2.42 -16.69
CA GLY A 182 7.09 2.47 -15.39
C GLY A 182 7.15 3.87 -14.81
N ASP A 183 8.01 4.05 -13.83
CA ASP A 183 8.28 5.34 -13.21
C ASP A 183 8.93 6.29 -14.21
N VAL A 184 8.51 7.56 -14.22
CA VAL A 184 8.97 8.58 -15.18
C VAL A 184 10.50 8.69 -15.23
N ASP A 185 11.14 8.72 -14.04
CA ASP A 185 12.60 8.84 -13.94
C ASP A 185 13.32 7.60 -14.48
N ARG A 186 12.77 6.40 -14.23
CA ARG A 186 13.33 5.13 -14.72
C ARG A 186 13.15 4.97 -16.22
N ILE A 187 12.02 5.41 -16.76
CA ILE A 187 11.82 5.47 -18.21
C ILE A 187 12.83 6.43 -18.86
N ALA A 188 13.04 7.62 -18.29
CA ALA A 188 14.01 8.58 -18.81
C ALA A 188 15.44 8.01 -18.80
N GLN A 189 15.83 7.31 -17.73
CA GLN A 189 17.11 6.61 -17.65
C GLN A 189 17.20 5.51 -18.70
N PHE A 190 16.18 4.67 -18.85
CA PHE A 190 16.13 3.62 -19.88
C PHE A 190 16.30 4.20 -21.29
N VAL A 191 15.61 5.30 -21.60
CA VAL A 191 15.72 5.98 -22.92
C VAL A 191 17.16 6.43 -23.18
N GLN A 192 17.85 7.02 -22.18
CA GLN A 192 19.24 7.45 -22.33
C GLN A 192 20.20 6.27 -22.52
N ASP A 193 19.94 5.13 -21.85
CA ASP A 193 20.83 3.97 -21.89
C ASP A 193 20.69 3.16 -23.21
N VAL A 194 19.51 3.17 -23.88
CA VAL A 194 19.26 2.25 -24.99
C VAL A 194 18.94 2.91 -26.34
N GLY A 195 18.64 4.23 -26.38
CA GLY A 195 18.31 4.92 -27.62
C GLY A 195 17.54 6.22 -27.39
N HIS A 196 16.44 6.42 -28.09
CA HIS A 196 15.65 7.65 -28.00
C HIS A 196 14.14 7.39 -28.07
N LEU A 197 13.34 8.41 -27.68
CA LEU A 197 11.89 8.36 -27.78
C LEU A 197 11.47 8.25 -29.27
N SER A 198 10.67 7.24 -29.59
CA SER A 198 10.15 7.03 -30.93
C SER A 198 8.96 7.96 -31.22
N SER A 199 8.91 8.50 -32.44
CA SER A 199 7.72 9.20 -32.95
C SER A 199 6.56 8.25 -33.27
N VAL A 200 6.83 6.94 -33.37
CA VAL A 200 5.81 5.92 -33.65
C VAL A 200 5.13 5.53 -32.34
N ALA A 201 3.87 5.87 -32.19
CA ALA A 201 3.08 5.54 -31.01
C ALA A 201 2.41 4.16 -31.16
N LEU A 202 3.12 3.07 -30.78
CA LEU A 202 2.60 1.70 -30.86
C LEU A 202 1.30 1.49 -30.05
N THR A 203 1.02 2.35 -29.09
CA THR A 203 -0.19 2.28 -28.28
C THR A 203 -1.45 2.72 -29.01
N LEU A 204 -1.32 3.44 -30.12
CA LEU A 204 -2.45 3.90 -30.94
C LEU A 204 -2.89 2.83 -31.96
N ASP A 205 -1.99 1.98 -32.42
CA ASP A 205 -2.35 0.85 -33.26
C ASP A 205 -2.94 -0.28 -32.42
N ARG A 206 -4.23 -0.55 -32.62
CA ARG A 206 -4.99 -1.60 -31.93
C ARG A 206 -5.32 -2.79 -32.82
N SER A 207 -4.76 -2.85 -34.00
CA SER A 207 -5.03 -3.92 -34.98
C SER A 207 -4.50 -5.27 -34.50
N SER A 208 -3.25 -5.31 -34.04
CA SER A 208 -2.57 -6.54 -33.57
C SER A 208 -2.76 -6.75 -32.08
N LEU A 209 -2.59 -5.69 -31.28
CA LEU A 209 -2.70 -5.72 -29.82
C LEU A 209 -3.56 -4.56 -29.32
N ASP A 210 -4.58 -4.87 -28.57
CA ASP A 210 -5.42 -3.88 -27.90
C ASP A 210 -5.28 -4.01 -26.38
N TYR A 211 -5.80 -3.03 -25.64
CA TYR A 211 -5.79 -3.07 -24.19
C TYR A 211 -7.19 -2.96 -23.61
N ARG A 212 -7.39 -3.59 -22.47
CA ARG A 212 -8.63 -3.48 -21.70
C ARG A 212 -8.32 -3.30 -20.21
N ARG A 213 -9.10 -2.48 -19.52
CA ARG A 213 -9.15 -2.43 -18.05
C ARG A 213 -10.19 -3.43 -17.59
N ILE A 214 -9.78 -4.39 -16.79
CA ILE A 214 -10.61 -5.53 -16.36
C ILE A 214 -10.71 -5.50 -14.85
N ALA A 215 -11.94 -5.55 -14.31
CA ALA A 215 -12.17 -5.63 -12.87
C ALA A 215 -11.91 -7.05 -12.37
N VAL A 216 -11.05 -7.18 -11.36
CA VAL A 216 -10.77 -8.46 -10.71
C VAL A 216 -11.91 -8.79 -9.76
N SER A 217 -12.76 -9.72 -10.18
CA SER A 217 -13.91 -10.19 -9.42
C SER A 217 -13.93 -11.70 -9.23
N ASN A 218 -13.01 -12.42 -9.87
CA ASN A 218 -12.85 -13.87 -9.70
C ASN A 218 -11.96 -14.17 -8.49
N PRO A 219 -12.51 -14.76 -7.39
CA PRO A 219 -11.72 -15.07 -6.21
C PRO A 219 -10.57 -16.04 -6.47
N LYS A 220 -10.63 -16.84 -7.54
CA LYS A 220 -9.61 -17.85 -7.86
C LYS A 220 -8.27 -17.26 -8.29
N VAL A 221 -8.26 -16.03 -8.80
CA VAL A 221 -7.04 -15.32 -9.22
C VAL A 221 -6.51 -14.36 -8.15
N CYS A 222 -7.30 -14.09 -7.10
CA CYS A 222 -6.90 -13.22 -6.00
C CYS A 222 -5.95 -13.96 -5.04
N GLY A 223 -5.00 -13.25 -4.45
CA GLY A 223 -4.00 -13.81 -3.56
C GLY A 223 -2.89 -14.60 -4.29
N ILE A 224 -2.82 -14.50 -5.62
CA ILE A 224 -1.82 -15.16 -6.47
C ILE A 224 -0.98 -14.06 -7.12
N PRO A 225 0.38 -14.19 -7.15
CA PRO A 225 1.25 -13.29 -7.89
C PRO A 225 0.94 -13.32 -9.40
N ILE A 226 1.09 -12.18 -10.07
CA ILE A 226 0.76 -12.04 -11.50
C ILE A 226 1.57 -13.02 -12.37
N GLY A 227 2.85 -13.19 -12.08
CA GLY A 227 3.73 -14.11 -12.81
C GLY A 227 3.23 -15.55 -12.80
N GLU A 228 2.64 -16.00 -11.69
CA GLU A 228 2.08 -17.36 -11.56
C GLU A 228 0.81 -17.57 -12.39
N LEU A 229 0.10 -16.49 -12.77
CA LEU A 229 -1.07 -16.58 -13.65
C LEU A 229 -0.71 -16.93 -15.09
N ARG A 230 0.56 -16.77 -15.47
CA ARG A 230 1.13 -17.13 -16.79
C ARG A 230 0.31 -16.56 -17.94
N LEU A 231 -0.08 -15.28 -17.85
CA LEU A 231 -0.91 -14.60 -18.85
C LEU A 231 -0.34 -14.68 -20.26
N PRO A 232 0.99 -14.50 -20.49
CA PRO A 232 1.57 -14.60 -21.83
C PRO A 232 1.37 -15.97 -22.45
N ARG A 233 1.56 -17.05 -21.70
CA ARG A 233 1.41 -18.42 -22.20
C ARG A 233 -0.04 -18.84 -22.42
N ARG A 234 -0.97 -18.35 -21.57
CA ARG A 234 -2.39 -18.75 -21.62
C ARG A 234 -3.19 -17.99 -22.66
N PHE A 235 -2.91 -16.69 -22.78
CA PHE A 235 -3.75 -15.77 -23.56
C PHE A 235 -2.97 -14.93 -24.56
N GLY A 236 -1.63 -15.01 -24.60
CA GLY A 236 -0.82 -14.04 -25.32
C GLY A 236 -1.06 -12.63 -24.78
N ALA A 237 -1.10 -12.47 -23.47
CA ALA A 237 -1.50 -11.24 -22.81
C ALA A 237 -0.47 -10.83 -21.75
N THR A 238 -0.28 -9.52 -21.56
CA THR A 238 0.56 -8.95 -20.50
C THR A 238 -0.24 -7.96 -19.66
N ALA A 239 -0.16 -8.08 -18.34
CA ALA A 239 -0.65 -7.07 -17.42
C ALA A 239 0.37 -5.92 -17.37
N THR A 240 -0.09 -4.68 -17.39
CA THR A 240 0.79 -3.50 -17.43
C THR A 240 0.66 -2.61 -16.21
N ARG A 241 -0.55 -2.36 -15.77
CA ARG A 241 -0.87 -1.55 -14.60
C ARG A 241 -2.01 -2.17 -13.84
N ILE A 242 -2.00 -1.98 -12.53
CA ILE A 242 -3.11 -2.34 -11.65
C ILE A 242 -3.53 -1.09 -10.91
N ARG A 243 -4.81 -0.72 -11.04
CA ARG A 243 -5.41 0.31 -10.22
C ARG A 243 -6.05 -0.32 -9.00
N ARG A 244 -5.49 0.00 -7.84
CA ARG A 244 -5.96 -0.44 -6.52
C ARG A 244 -6.47 0.77 -5.75
N GLY A 245 -7.78 0.90 -5.63
CA GLY A 245 -8.40 2.14 -5.18
C GLY A 245 -8.07 3.29 -6.14
N ASP A 246 -7.41 4.32 -5.64
CA ASP A 246 -7.01 5.50 -6.43
C ASP A 246 -5.54 5.49 -6.86
N VAL A 247 -4.80 4.43 -6.55
CA VAL A 247 -3.37 4.31 -6.86
C VAL A 247 -3.16 3.37 -8.03
N ASP A 248 -2.39 3.82 -9.03
CA ASP A 248 -1.90 2.97 -10.11
C ASP A 248 -0.53 2.38 -9.69
N VAL A 249 -0.39 1.07 -9.74
CA VAL A 249 0.86 0.34 -9.47
C VAL A 249 1.28 -0.44 -10.69
N LEU A 250 2.58 -0.61 -10.87
CA LEU A 250 3.14 -1.41 -11.95
C LEU A 250 2.79 -2.88 -11.73
N ALA A 251 2.40 -3.59 -12.80
CA ALA A 251 1.99 -4.99 -12.74
C ALA A 251 3.20 -5.93 -12.78
N THR A 252 4.05 -5.85 -11.74
CA THR A 252 5.24 -6.72 -11.59
C THR A 252 4.83 -8.17 -11.28
N ASP A 253 5.69 -9.12 -11.60
CA ASP A 253 5.40 -10.55 -11.46
C ASP A 253 5.12 -10.98 -10.02
N ASP A 254 5.75 -10.34 -9.04
CA ASP A 254 5.58 -10.60 -7.62
C ASP A 254 4.32 -9.95 -7.02
N LEU A 255 3.69 -9.01 -7.76
CA LEU A 255 2.51 -8.30 -7.29
C LEU A 255 1.31 -9.24 -7.20
N THR A 256 0.78 -9.38 -5.99
CA THR A 256 -0.39 -10.21 -5.70
C THR A 256 -1.68 -9.46 -5.99
N LEU A 257 -2.56 -10.07 -6.79
CA LEU A 257 -3.87 -9.50 -7.12
C LEU A 257 -4.83 -9.54 -5.93
N GLN A 258 -5.62 -8.47 -5.82
CA GLN A 258 -6.69 -8.34 -4.82
C GLN A 258 -8.06 -8.21 -5.51
N ILE A 259 -9.10 -8.61 -4.79
CA ILE A 259 -10.46 -8.38 -5.27
C ILE A 259 -10.74 -6.87 -5.36
N GLY A 260 -11.36 -6.43 -6.45
CA GLY A 260 -11.59 -5.00 -6.71
C GLY A 260 -10.47 -4.29 -7.45
N ASP A 261 -9.31 -4.92 -7.64
CA ASP A 261 -8.26 -4.38 -8.51
C ASP A 261 -8.78 -4.21 -9.94
N ARG A 262 -8.29 -3.19 -10.65
CA ARG A 262 -8.53 -3.02 -12.09
C ARG A 262 -7.22 -3.21 -12.84
N VAL A 263 -7.10 -4.35 -13.49
CA VAL A 263 -5.90 -4.71 -14.26
C VAL A 263 -6.00 -4.17 -15.68
N ARG A 264 -5.00 -3.42 -16.13
CA ARG A 264 -4.84 -3.07 -17.54
C ARG A 264 -4.04 -4.15 -18.24
N VAL A 265 -4.72 -4.87 -19.14
CA VAL A 265 -4.13 -5.97 -19.89
C VAL A 265 -3.99 -5.58 -21.36
N VAL A 266 -2.86 -5.93 -21.96
CA VAL A 266 -2.59 -5.85 -23.39
C VAL A 266 -2.64 -7.26 -23.95
N ALA A 267 -3.45 -7.47 -24.99
CA ALA A 267 -3.63 -8.78 -25.63
C ALA A 267 -4.14 -8.63 -27.06
N PRO A 268 -4.08 -9.67 -27.90
CA PRO A 268 -4.78 -9.71 -29.18
C PRO A 268 -6.30 -9.48 -28.96
N PRO A 269 -6.98 -8.70 -29.83
CA PRO A 269 -8.40 -8.37 -29.67
C PRO A 269 -9.30 -9.61 -29.51
N SER A 270 -8.95 -10.72 -30.19
CA SER A 270 -9.66 -12.00 -30.12
C SER A 270 -9.60 -12.64 -28.71
N LYS A 271 -8.56 -12.38 -27.94
CA LYS A 271 -8.31 -12.95 -26.60
C LYS A 271 -8.81 -12.10 -25.43
N LEU A 272 -9.10 -10.81 -25.67
CA LEU A 272 -9.53 -9.88 -24.60
C LEU A 272 -10.79 -10.36 -23.85
N LYS A 273 -11.74 -11.01 -24.56
CA LYS A 273 -12.93 -11.56 -23.91
C LYS A 273 -12.62 -12.74 -22.99
N ASP A 274 -11.69 -13.58 -23.38
CA ASP A 274 -11.26 -14.74 -22.58
C ASP A 274 -10.49 -14.29 -21.34
N VAL A 275 -9.62 -13.30 -21.49
CA VAL A 275 -8.91 -12.65 -20.37
C VAL A 275 -9.90 -11.99 -19.41
N ALA A 276 -10.89 -11.26 -19.93
CA ALA A 276 -11.92 -10.66 -19.10
C ALA A 276 -12.68 -11.70 -18.28
N ARG A 277 -13.08 -12.80 -18.91
CA ARG A 277 -13.76 -13.92 -18.21
C ARG A 277 -12.85 -14.57 -17.16
N PHE A 278 -11.56 -14.66 -17.43
CA PHE A 278 -10.59 -15.21 -16.48
C PHE A 278 -10.49 -14.37 -15.20
N PHE A 279 -10.45 -13.04 -15.32
CA PHE A 279 -10.47 -12.11 -14.17
C PHE A 279 -11.85 -11.91 -13.55
N GLY A 280 -12.92 -12.26 -14.28
CA GLY A 280 -14.33 -12.14 -13.87
C GLY A 280 -15.04 -10.91 -14.42
N ASP A 281 -14.37 -9.75 -14.52
CA ASP A 281 -14.84 -8.47 -15.11
C ASP A 281 -16.26 -8.04 -14.66
N SER A 282 -16.55 -8.23 -13.37
CA SER A 282 -17.83 -7.88 -12.76
C SER A 282 -17.64 -6.80 -11.71
N GLU A 283 -18.19 -5.61 -11.92
CA GLU A 283 -18.14 -4.51 -10.94
C GLU A 283 -18.81 -4.90 -9.62
N LYS A 284 -19.94 -5.59 -9.67
CA LYS A 284 -20.63 -6.09 -8.46
C LYS A 284 -19.80 -7.14 -7.73
N GLY A 285 -19.17 -8.06 -8.47
CA GLY A 285 -18.30 -9.08 -7.90
C GLY A 285 -17.01 -8.48 -7.32
N ALA A 286 -16.49 -7.43 -7.93
CA ALA A 286 -15.30 -6.71 -7.46
C ALA A 286 -15.50 -5.98 -6.12
N GLN A 287 -16.74 -5.70 -5.73
CA GLN A 287 -17.09 -5.11 -4.44
C GLN A 287 -17.45 -6.16 -3.39
N ALA A 288 -17.61 -7.43 -3.79
CA ALA A 288 -17.95 -8.49 -2.87
C ALA A 288 -16.77 -8.86 -1.97
N PHE A 289 -17.02 -9.01 -0.69
CA PHE A 289 -16.04 -9.49 0.28
C PHE A 289 -16.68 -10.48 1.26
N SER A 290 -15.85 -11.33 1.85
CA SER A 290 -16.33 -12.36 2.78
C SER A 290 -16.41 -11.81 4.20
N LEU A 291 -17.63 -11.59 4.71
CA LEU A 291 -17.84 -11.25 6.12
C LEU A 291 -17.32 -12.34 7.06
N THR A 292 -17.40 -13.62 6.65
CA THR A 292 -16.89 -14.75 7.41
C THR A 292 -15.36 -14.67 7.57
N ALA A 293 -14.64 -14.30 6.52
CA ALA A 293 -13.19 -14.11 6.59
C ALA A 293 -12.82 -13.00 7.58
N ILE A 294 -13.54 -11.86 7.53
CA ILE A 294 -13.32 -10.75 8.46
C ILE A 294 -13.60 -11.19 9.90
N ALA A 295 -14.73 -11.86 10.12
CA ALA A 295 -15.12 -12.30 11.46
C ALA A 295 -14.11 -13.30 12.04
N LEU A 296 -13.67 -14.29 11.27
CA LEU A 296 -12.67 -15.27 11.68
C LEU A 296 -11.31 -14.60 11.94
N GLY A 297 -10.85 -13.72 11.06
CA GLY A 297 -9.59 -13.02 11.23
C GLY A 297 -9.61 -12.08 12.44
N LEU A 298 -10.72 -11.39 12.68
CA LEU A 298 -10.91 -10.54 13.85
C LEU A 298 -10.93 -11.36 15.14
N ALA A 299 -11.68 -12.48 15.17
CA ALA A 299 -11.72 -13.38 16.31
C ALA A 299 -10.33 -13.94 16.65
N LEU A 300 -9.59 -14.40 15.63
CA LEU A 300 -8.21 -14.84 15.79
C LEU A 300 -7.31 -13.71 16.32
N GLY A 301 -7.51 -12.50 15.80
CA GLY A 301 -6.78 -11.31 16.26
C GLY A 301 -7.04 -11.00 17.74
N VAL A 302 -8.30 -11.07 18.18
CA VAL A 302 -8.66 -10.89 19.59
C VAL A 302 -8.02 -11.98 20.46
N LEU A 303 -8.09 -13.25 20.05
CA LEU A 303 -7.46 -14.36 20.78
C LEU A 303 -5.94 -14.14 20.93
N VAL A 304 -5.25 -13.73 19.85
CA VAL A 304 -3.82 -13.40 19.92
C VAL A 304 -3.57 -12.18 20.80
N GLY A 305 -4.47 -11.20 20.80
CA GLY A 305 -4.39 -10.01 21.65
C GLY A 305 -4.51 -10.30 23.15
N LEU A 306 -5.21 -11.37 23.52
CA LEU A 306 -5.37 -11.82 24.91
C LEU A 306 -4.16 -12.59 25.45
N LEU A 307 -3.24 -13.02 24.57
CA LEU A 307 -2.02 -13.71 25.01
C LEU A 307 -1.14 -12.76 25.81
N THR A 308 -0.78 -13.17 27.00
CA THR A 308 0.14 -12.44 27.89
C THR A 308 1.52 -13.07 27.87
N PHE A 309 2.54 -12.24 27.73
CA PHE A 309 3.95 -12.66 27.73
C PHE A 309 4.64 -12.11 28.98
N PRO A 310 5.35 -12.94 29.74
CA PRO A 310 6.12 -12.44 30.89
C PRO A 310 7.30 -11.60 30.38
N LEU A 311 7.49 -10.43 31.01
CA LEU A 311 8.65 -9.57 30.76
C LEU A 311 9.78 -9.85 31.72
N PRO A 312 11.05 -9.74 31.29
CA PRO A 312 12.20 -9.73 32.18
C PRO A 312 12.07 -8.54 33.13
N GLY A 313 11.86 -8.80 34.45
CA GLY A 313 11.61 -7.76 35.44
C GLY A 313 10.24 -7.84 36.16
N GLY A 314 9.45 -8.91 35.91
CA GLY A 314 8.23 -9.21 36.65
C GLY A 314 6.93 -8.59 36.15
N GLY A 315 6.96 -7.93 34.98
CA GLY A 315 5.76 -7.42 34.28
C GLY A 315 5.15 -8.45 33.33
N GLN A 316 3.90 -8.23 32.92
CA GLN A 316 3.25 -8.95 31.83
C GLN A 316 2.98 -8.00 30.68
N PHE A 317 3.28 -8.46 29.46
CA PHE A 317 2.98 -7.73 28.20
C PHE A 317 1.87 -8.48 27.46
N ALA A 318 0.85 -7.76 27.03
CA ALA A 318 -0.18 -8.25 26.13
C ALA A 318 -0.26 -7.33 24.90
N LEU A 319 -0.52 -7.91 23.74
CA LEU A 319 -0.76 -7.12 22.53
C LEU A 319 -2.07 -6.33 22.59
N GLY A 320 -2.98 -6.77 23.45
CA GLY A 320 -4.28 -6.15 23.67
C GLY A 320 -5.24 -6.28 22.48
N MET A 321 -6.46 -5.77 22.69
CA MET A 321 -7.57 -5.86 21.74
C MET A 321 -7.34 -5.05 20.43
N ALA A 322 -6.33 -4.20 20.39
CA ALA A 322 -5.98 -3.44 19.18
C ALA A 322 -4.76 -4.03 18.45
N GLY A 323 -3.71 -4.42 19.20
CA GLY A 323 -2.46 -4.92 18.63
C GLY A 323 -2.61 -6.34 18.06
N GLY A 324 -3.32 -7.23 18.75
CA GLY A 324 -3.57 -8.59 18.26
C GLY A 324 -4.23 -8.61 16.88
N PRO A 325 -5.39 -7.95 16.69
CA PRO A 325 -6.03 -7.86 15.38
C PRO A 325 -5.16 -7.18 14.31
N LEU A 326 -4.33 -6.20 14.66
CA LEU A 326 -3.42 -5.56 13.73
C LEU A 326 -2.37 -6.56 13.20
N ILE A 327 -1.71 -7.28 14.11
CA ILE A 327 -0.66 -8.25 13.76
C ILE A 327 -1.25 -9.40 12.94
N VAL A 328 -2.38 -9.96 13.37
CA VAL A 328 -3.06 -11.03 12.62
C VAL A 328 -3.48 -10.53 11.25
N GLY A 329 -3.98 -9.29 11.15
CA GLY A 329 -4.31 -8.66 9.88
C GLY A 329 -3.09 -8.53 8.96
N LEU A 330 -1.93 -8.10 9.46
CA LEU A 330 -0.68 -8.01 8.70
C LEU A 330 -0.25 -9.38 8.16
N VAL A 331 -0.29 -10.42 8.99
CA VAL A 331 0.10 -11.77 8.60
C VAL A 331 -0.86 -12.36 7.57
N LEU A 332 -2.18 -12.29 7.82
CA LEU A 332 -3.20 -12.79 6.91
C LEU A 332 -3.23 -12.01 5.59
N GLY A 333 -3.05 -10.68 5.65
CA GLY A 333 -2.91 -9.84 4.47
C GLY A 333 -1.69 -10.20 3.62
N ARG A 334 -0.55 -10.55 4.27
CA ARG A 334 0.64 -11.06 3.58
C ARG A 334 0.41 -12.41 2.93
N ILE A 335 -0.27 -13.33 3.62
CA ILE A 335 -0.62 -14.66 3.09
C ILE A 335 -1.61 -14.54 1.93
N GLY A 336 -2.51 -13.55 1.97
CA GLY A 336 -3.52 -13.28 0.94
C GLY A 336 -4.63 -14.32 0.86
N ARG A 337 -4.31 -15.61 1.00
CA ARG A 337 -5.25 -16.73 0.90
C ARG A 337 -4.85 -17.92 1.78
N THR A 338 -5.85 -18.54 2.40
CA THR A 338 -5.67 -19.82 3.11
C THR A 338 -6.78 -20.78 2.66
N GLY A 339 -6.45 -21.74 1.82
CA GLY A 339 -7.42 -22.64 1.21
C GLY A 339 -8.48 -21.89 0.40
N SER A 340 -9.74 -21.97 0.80
CA SER A 340 -10.86 -21.26 0.16
C SER A 340 -11.08 -19.85 0.72
N VAL A 341 -10.47 -19.50 1.85
CA VAL A 341 -10.65 -18.20 2.51
C VAL A 341 -9.68 -17.18 1.89
N LEU A 342 -10.25 -16.08 1.41
CA LEU A 342 -9.51 -14.94 0.86
C LEU A 342 -9.38 -13.85 1.93
N TRP A 343 -8.14 -13.47 2.27
CA TRP A 343 -7.79 -12.46 3.24
C TRP A 343 -7.52 -11.12 2.56
N SER A 344 -8.47 -10.65 1.76
CA SER A 344 -8.38 -9.35 1.09
C SER A 344 -9.72 -8.64 1.11
N LEU A 345 -9.66 -7.31 1.10
CA LEU A 345 -10.83 -6.43 1.06
C LEU A 345 -10.70 -5.50 -0.15
N PRO A 346 -11.80 -5.24 -0.87
CA PRO A 346 -11.81 -4.14 -1.83
C PRO A 346 -11.44 -2.83 -1.13
N ALA A 347 -10.69 -1.96 -1.81
CA ALA A 347 -10.21 -0.70 -1.23
C ALA A 347 -11.35 0.17 -0.68
N SER A 348 -12.48 0.22 -1.38
CA SER A 348 -13.68 0.94 -0.94
C SER A 348 -14.28 0.39 0.35
N ALA A 349 -14.37 -0.93 0.47
CA ALA A 349 -14.87 -1.58 1.70
C ALA A 349 -13.90 -1.34 2.87
N ALA A 350 -12.59 -1.44 2.64
CA ALA A 350 -11.57 -1.16 3.64
C ALA A 350 -11.65 0.29 4.13
N ALA A 351 -11.77 1.27 3.22
CA ALA A 351 -11.93 2.67 3.56
C ALA A 351 -13.18 2.92 4.40
N THR A 352 -14.34 2.37 4.00
CA THR A 352 -15.61 2.53 4.73
C THR A 352 -15.52 1.95 6.14
N LEU A 353 -14.96 0.73 6.29
CA LEU A 353 -14.80 0.09 7.60
C LEU A 353 -13.81 0.85 8.49
N ASN A 354 -12.74 1.40 7.92
CA ASN A 354 -11.80 2.23 8.67
C ASN A 354 -12.44 3.53 9.15
N HIS A 355 -13.20 4.24 8.30
CA HIS A 355 -13.91 5.46 8.68
C HIS A 355 -14.96 5.18 9.76
N LEU A 356 -15.76 4.13 9.58
CA LEU A 356 -16.76 3.72 10.58
C LEU A 356 -16.09 3.38 11.93
N GLY A 357 -15.02 2.59 11.90
CA GLY A 357 -14.28 2.23 13.10
C GLY A 357 -13.68 3.45 13.81
N MET A 358 -13.17 4.42 13.04
CA MET A 358 -12.64 5.67 13.61
C MET A 358 -13.74 6.54 14.21
N MET A 359 -14.90 6.67 13.55
CA MET A 359 -16.06 7.42 14.07
C MET A 359 -16.56 6.83 15.38
N LEU A 360 -16.74 5.51 15.43
CA LEU A 360 -17.19 4.81 16.66
C LEU A 360 -16.17 4.97 17.80
N PHE A 361 -14.88 4.87 17.49
CA PHE A 361 -13.81 5.09 18.46
C PHE A 361 -13.82 6.52 19.00
N LEU A 362 -13.92 7.54 18.12
CA LEU A 362 -13.94 8.94 18.54
C LEU A 362 -15.20 9.27 19.35
N ALA A 363 -16.36 8.70 18.99
CA ALA A 363 -17.58 8.85 19.76
C ALA A 363 -17.43 8.26 21.18
N TYR A 364 -16.85 7.05 21.28
CA TYR A 364 -16.58 6.41 22.58
C TYR A 364 -15.58 7.22 23.41
N ALA A 365 -14.44 7.60 22.82
CA ALA A 365 -13.42 8.38 23.48
C ALA A 365 -13.93 9.75 23.94
N GLY A 366 -14.71 10.43 23.09
CA GLY A 366 -15.32 11.71 23.42
C GLY A 366 -16.33 11.63 24.57
N SER A 367 -17.19 10.60 24.55
CA SER A 367 -18.17 10.37 25.61
C SER A 367 -17.48 10.13 26.96
N ASN A 368 -16.49 9.25 27.00
CA ASN A 368 -15.78 8.93 28.25
C ASN A 368 -14.96 10.12 28.76
N SER A 369 -14.31 10.86 27.86
CA SER A 369 -13.55 12.05 28.27
C SER A 369 -14.45 13.18 28.77
N GLY A 370 -15.60 13.36 28.14
CA GLY A 370 -16.57 14.38 28.56
C GLY A 370 -17.12 14.11 29.96
N SER A 371 -17.44 12.85 30.29
CA SER A 371 -17.88 12.46 31.65
C SER A 371 -16.79 12.66 32.69
N ALA A 372 -15.55 12.22 32.41
CA ALA A 372 -14.41 12.37 33.32
C ALA A 372 -14.04 13.84 33.58
N LEU A 373 -14.07 14.71 32.56
CA LEU A 373 -13.86 16.13 32.71
C LEU A 373 -14.97 16.82 33.54
N ALA A 374 -16.23 16.38 33.35
CA ALA A 374 -17.35 16.89 34.14
C ALA A 374 -17.26 16.50 35.59
N GLU A 375 -16.74 15.30 35.92
CA GLU A 375 -16.49 14.85 37.31
C GLU A 375 -15.37 15.64 37.97
N ILE A 376 -14.25 15.87 37.25
CA ILE A 376 -13.14 16.70 37.74
C ILE A 376 -13.61 18.13 38.01
N GLY A 377 -14.41 18.70 37.09
CA GLY A 377 -14.98 20.04 37.31
C GLY A 377 -15.91 20.16 38.51
N ARG A 378 -16.69 19.11 38.84
CA ARG A 378 -17.55 19.08 40.02
C ARG A 378 -16.79 18.86 41.32
N ALA A 379 -15.63 18.19 41.27
CA ALA A 379 -14.81 17.96 42.47
C ALA A 379 -14.02 19.19 42.92
N HIS A 380 -13.96 20.23 42.08
CA HIS A 380 -13.25 21.48 42.34
C HIS A 380 -14.19 22.70 42.61
N VAL A 381 -15.51 22.47 42.66
CA VAL A 381 -16.54 23.43 43.09
C VAL A 381 -17.12 23.00 44.42
#